data_16e6725580c9f5e31be4b53e2f6189d5
#
_entry.id   16e6725580c9f5e31be4b53e2f6189d5
#
_cell.length_a   1.000
_cell.length_b   1.000
_cell.length_c   1.000
_cell.angle_alpha   90.00
_cell.angle_beta   90.00
_cell.angle_gamma   90.00
#
_symmetry.space_group_name_H-M   'P 1'
#
loop_
_entity.id
_entity.type
_entity.pdbx_description
1 polymer ?
#
loop_
_entity_poly.entity_id
_entity_poly.type
_entity_poly.pdbx_seq_one_letter_code
_entity_poly.pdbx_strand_id
1 'polypeptide(L)'
;MMGIEVLLLIPFTLNYRLFDKDQRIMYVYAIYSAVLSVGAEMLARIFRHNLAWHAVMFLIGFYILSWFYIKVLKKPHTKKIIRGLIPAITVLFVVDFFWISGPSGFSSIFVSVRTFVLIVYGILFFMQLVRDNTLIERSIYITSIPEFWFNSGIFVYQCCNFILYLSFNFLLNDEPGPEIINLFRITQGLGWIAGIIQVIVFYIGLLKIKRARS
;
A
#
# COMPACT_ATOMS: atom_id res chain seq x y z
N MET A 1 -6.87 -14.50 -0.10
CA MET A 1 -5.68 -13.68 -0.43
C MET A 1 -4.41 -14.07 0.30
N MET A 2 -4.48 -14.61 1.51
CA MET A 2 -3.34 -14.95 2.37
C MET A 2 -2.18 -15.71 1.73
N GLY A 3 -2.43 -16.64 0.83
CA GLY A 3 -1.37 -17.48 0.29
C GLY A 3 -0.41 -16.73 -0.64
N ILE A 4 -0.90 -15.78 -1.42
CA ILE A 4 -0.13 -15.13 -2.48
C ILE A 4 0.89 -14.12 -1.90
N GLU A 5 0.51 -13.37 -0.88
CA GLU A 5 1.39 -12.42 -0.21
C GLU A 5 2.52 -13.12 0.54
N VAL A 6 2.22 -14.26 1.20
CA VAL A 6 3.22 -15.09 1.86
C VAL A 6 4.18 -15.72 0.84
N LEU A 7 3.67 -16.16 -0.32
CA LEU A 7 4.51 -16.70 -1.40
C LEU A 7 5.52 -15.67 -1.93
N LEU A 8 5.16 -14.37 -1.95
CA LEU A 8 6.08 -13.30 -2.35
C LEU A 8 7.27 -13.16 -1.40
N LEU A 9 7.11 -13.49 -0.11
CA LEU A 9 8.22 -13.42 0.85
C LEU A 9 9.36 -14.37 0.50
N ILE A 10 9.07 -15.54 -0.07
CA ILE A 10 10.11 -16.54 -0.40
C ILE A 10 11.16 -15.94 -1.36
N PRO A 11 10.80 -15.46 -2.57
CA PRO A 11 11.78 -14.87 -3.48
C PRO A 11 12.42 -13.58 -2.93
N PHE A 12 11.71 -12.77 -2.14
CA PHE A 12 12.29 -11.59 -1.52
C PHE A 12 13.34 -11.96 -0.46
N THR A 13 13.08 -12.97 0.38
CA THR A 13 14.03 -13.45 1.39
C THR A 13 15.27 -14.06 0.75
N LEU A 14 15.10 -14.91 -0.27
CA LEU A 14 16.21 -15.54 -0.98
C LEU A 14 17.14 -14.51 -1.67
N ASN A 15 16.59 -13.39 -2.11
CA ASN A 15 17.34 -12.34 -2.78
C ASN A 15 17.64 -11.13 -1.88
N TYR A 16 17.41 -11.21 -0.57
CA TYR A 16 17.58 -10.08 0.38
C TYR A 16 18.97 -9.44 0.32
N ARG A 17 20.03 -10.24 0.10
CA ARG A 17 21.41 -9.75 -0.02
C ARG A 17 21.66 -8.85 -1.23
N LEU A 18 20.79 -8.94 -2.25
CA LEU A 18 20.86 -8.11 -3.45
C LEU A 18 20.21 -6.73 -3.26
N PHE A 19 19.48 -6.49 -2.17
CA PHE A 19 18.75 -5.25 -1.96
C PHE A 19 19.65 -4.14 -1.46
N ASP A 20 19.52 -2.96 -2.08
CA ASP A 20 20.05 -1.70 -1.55
C ASP A 20 19.26 -1.26 -0.32
N LYS A 21 19.79 -0.29 0.43
CA LYS A 21 19.16 0.23 1.66
C LYS A 21 17.71 0.69 1.42
N ASP A 22 17.43 1.27 0.25
CA ASP A 22 16.12 1.79 -0.09
C ASP A 22 15.17 0.67 -0.55
N GLN A 23 15.69 -0.35 -1.23
CA GLN A 23 14.94 -1.53 -1.65
C GLN A 23 14.57 -2.46 -0.48
N ARG A 24 15.36 -2.46 0.61
CA ARG A 24 15.04 -3.21 1.84
C ARG A 24 13.72 -2.77 2.47
N ILE A 25 13.28 -1.53 2.24
CA ILE A 25 11.98 -1.05 2.71
C ILE A 25 10.86 -1.86 2.06
N MET A 26 11.02 -2.26 0.79
CA MET A 26 10.03 -3.08 0.11
C MET A 26 9.98 -4.52 0.64
N TYR A 27 11.11 -5.05 1.12
CA TYR A 27 11.11 -6.31 1.86
C TYR A 27 10.35 -6.20 3.19
N VAL A 28 10.58 -5.11 3.94
CA VAL A 28 9.81 -4.82 5.17
C VAL A 28 8.32 -4.68 4.87
N TYR A 29 7.96 -4.04 3.75
CA TYR A 29 6.57 -3.94 3.30
C TYR A 29 5.97 -5.31 2.95
N ALA A 30 6.73 -6.22 2.32
CA ALA A 30 6.27 -7.57 2.03
C ALA A 30 6.03 -8.39 3.33
N ILE A 31 6.92 -8.28 4.33
CA ILE A 31 6.71 -8.88 5.67
C ILE A 31 5.45 -8.29 6.32
N TYR A 32 5.32 -6.97 6.32
CA TYR A 32 4.17 -6.26 6.84
C TYR A 32 2.86 -6.77 6.21
N SER A 33 2.81 -6.90 4.87
CA SER A 33 1.64 -7.37 4.14
C SER A 33 1.25 -8.80 4.55
N ALA A 34 2.23 -9.69 4.70
CA ALA A 34 1.99 -11.05 5.18
C ALA A 34 1.48 -11.08 6.63
N VAL A 35 2.06 -10.27 7.52
CA VAL A 35 1.61 -10.15 8.92
C VAL A 35 0.20 -9.58 9.00
N LEU A 36 -0.12 -8.56 8.17
CA LEU A 36 -1.47 -8.01 8.08
C LEU A 36 -2.47 -9.11 7.69
N SER A 37 -2.19 -9.86 6.63
CA SER A 37 -3.10 -10.87 6.09
C SER A 37 -3.30 -12.05 7.05
N VAL A 38 -2.21 -12.60 7.59
CA VAL A 38 -2.28 -13.72 8.55
C VAL A 38 -2.94 -13.29 9.85
N GLY A 39 -2.55 -12.13 10.39
CA GLY A 39 -3.11 -11.61 11.64
C GLY A 39 -4.60 -11.30 11.52
N ALA A 40 -5.03 -10.71 10.40
CA ALA A 40 -6.44 -10.41 10.16
C ALA A 40 -7.32 -11.67 10.17
N GLU A 41 -6.83 -12.76 9.56
CA GLU A 41 -7.57 -14.03 9.54
C GLU A 41 -7.57 -14.71 10.90
N MET A 42 -6.43 -14.74 11.61
CA MET A 42 -6.37 -15.31 12.95
C MET A 42 -7.33 -14.60 13.90
N LEU A 43 -7.34 -13.27 13.88
CA LEU A 43 -8.24 -12.47 14.72
C LEU A 43 -9.70 -12.64 14.32
N ALA A 44 -10.02 -12.72 13.02
CA ALA A 44 -11.38 -12.98 12.54
C ALA A 44 -11.90 -14.34 13.01
N ARG A 45 -11.04 -15.38 13.04
CA ARG A 45 -11.41 -16.73 13.51
C ARG A 45 -11.58 -16.80 15.03
N ILE A 46 -10.72 -16.14 15.81
CA ILE A 46 -10.71 -16.21 17.27
C ILE A 46 -11.76 -15.27 17.87
N PHE A 47 -11.73 -14.01 17.46
CA PHE A 47 -12.55 -12.94 18.06
C PHE A 47 -13.77 -12.54 17.22
N ARG A 48 -13.94 -13.11 16.02
CA ARG A 48 -14.99 -12.74 15.04
C ARG A 48 -14.98 -11.25 14.65
N HIS A 49 -13.88 -10.55 14.96
CA HIS A 49 -13.71 -9.12 14.75
C HIS A 49 -12.24 -8.79 14.47
N ASN A 50 -11.96 -8.09 13.38
CA ASN A 50 -10.59 -7.74 12.96
C ASN A 50 -10.42 -6.29 12.48
N LEU A 51 -11.44 -5.43 12.63
CA LEU A 51 -11.41 -4.05 12.10
C LEU A 51 -10.36 -3.20 12.81
N ALA A 52 -10.23 -3.32 14.14
CA ALA A 52 -9.19 -2.63 14.90
C ALA A 52 -7.77 -3.03 14.43
N TRP A 53 -7.56 -4.32 14.13
CA TRP A 53 -6.31 -4.81 13.57
C TRP A 53 -5.99 -4.13 12.22
N HIS A 54 -6.97 -4.10 11.31
CA HIS A 54 -6.82 -3.44 10.03
C HIS A 54 -6.47 -1.96 10.19
N ALA A 55 -7.14 -1.23 11.09
CA ALA A 55 -6.90 0.18 11.32
C ALA A 55 -5.46 0.45 11.77
N VAL A 56 -4.96 -0.30 12.76
CA VAL A 56 -3.58 -0.18 13.27
C VAL A 56 -2.56 -0.56 12.18
N MET A 57 -2.80 -1.67 11.50
CA MET A 57 -1.90 -2.13 10.44
C MET A 57 -1.89 -1.16 9.25
N PHE A 58 -2.99 -0.53 8.90
CA PHE A 58 -3.01 0.50 7.87
C PHE A 58 -2.16 1.72 8.24
N LEU A 59 -2.12 2.10 9.52
CA LEU A 59 -1.23 3.15 9.99
C LEU A 59 0.25 2.74 9.85
N ILE A 60 0.60 1.51 10.26
CA ILE A 60 1.96 0.97 10.12
C ILE A 60 2.37 0.93 8.63
N GLY A 61 1.47 0.45 7.76
CA GLY A 61 1.70 0.44 6.31
C GLY A 61 1.91 1.83 5.74
N PHE A 62 1.19 2.84 6.24
CA PHE A 62 1.40 4.24 5.86
C PHE A 62 2.81 4.73 6.23
N TYR A 63 3.32 4.38 7.42
CA TYR A 63 4.68 4.74 7.81
C TYR A 63 5.73 4.09 6.91
N ILE A 64 5.61 2.80 6.64
CA ILE A 64 6.55 2.06 5.78
C ILE A 64 6.57 2.66 4.37
N LEU A 65 5.39 2.91 3.78
CA LEU A 65 5.29 3.49 2.43
C LEU A 65 5.73 4.96 2.39
N SER A 66 5.43 5.75 3.41
CA SER A 66 5.93 7.13 3.51
C SER A 66 7.46 7.15 3.58
N TRP A 67 8.07 6.21 4.32
CA TRP A 67 9.52 6.04 4.36
C TRP A 67 10.09 5.70 2.98
N PHE A 68 9.45 4.77 2.25
CA PHE A 68 9.82 4.45 0.87
C PHE A 68 9.82 5.71 -0.01
N TYR A 69 8.74 6.50 0.00
CA TYR A 69 8.65 7.71 -0.81
C TYR A 69 9.63 8.81 -0.39
N ILE A 70 9.95 8.96 0.89
CA ILE A 70 11.04 9.86 1.35
C ILE A 70 12.39 9.46 0.74
N LYS A 71 12.62 8.17 0.50
CA LYS A 71 13.88 7.68 -0.07
C LYS A 71 13.93 7.86 -1.58
N VAL A 72 12.89 7.45 -2.29
CA VAL A 72 12.89 7.43 -3.77
C VAL A 72 12.61 8.78 -4.42
N LEU A 73 11.91 9.70 -3.74
CA LEU A 73 11.69 11.04 -4.25
C LEU A 73 12.92 11.91 -4.07
N LYS A 74 13.31 12.67 -5.12
CA LYS A 74 14.53 13.48 -5.14
C LYS A 74 14.34 14.85 -4.50
N LYS A 75 13.16 15.50 -4.74
CA LYS A 75 12.91 16.89 -4.35
C LYS A 75 12.83 17.07 -2.82
N PRO A 76 13.67 17.95 -2.21
CA PRO A 76 13.69 18.16 -0.75
C PRO A 76 12.37 18.73 -0.22
N HIS A 77 11.70 19.59 -0.99
CA HIS A 77 10.40 20.15 -0.62
C HIS A 77 9.33 19.06 -0.46
N THR A 78 9.25 18.13 -1.43
CA THR A 78 8.32 16.99 -1.37
C THR A 78 8.60 16.10 -0.15
N LYS A 79 9.89 15.83 0.15
CA LYS A 79 10.27 15.08 1.36
C LYS A 79 9.82 15.77 2.66
N LYS A 80 9.91 17.11 2.71
CA LYS A 80 9.44 17.90 3.87
C LYS A 80 7.92 17.78 4.03
N ILE A 81 7.16 17.86 2.94
CA ILE A 81 5.71 17.67 2.96
C ILE A 81 5.35 16.27 3.48
N ILE A 82 5.98 15.21 2.97
CA ILE A 82 5.73 13.84 3.43
C ILE A 82 5.97 13.71 4.93
N ARG A 83 7.10 14.26 5.43
CA ARG A 83 7.39 14.25 6.88
C ARG A 83 6.35 14.98 7.71
N GLY A 84 5.77 16.07 7.19
CA GLY A 84 4.69 16.80 7.85
C GLY A 84 3.35 16.06 7.80
N LEU A 85 3.10 15.29 6.73
CA LEU A 85 1.87 14.50 6.60
C LEU A 85 1.85 13.27 7.53
N ILE A 86 3.01 12.73 7.93
CA ILE A 86 3.08 11.60 8.86
C ILE A 86 2.37 11.91 10.18
N PRO A 87 2.73 12.96 10.94
CA PRO A 87 2.03 13.29 12.17
C PRO A 87 0.57 13.71 11.92
N ALA A 88 0.26 14.41 10.83
CA ALA A 88 -1.10 14.81 10.52
C ALA A 88 -2.04 13.60 10.31
N ILE A 89 -1.59 12.60 9.56
CA ILE A 89 -2.34 11.35 9.36
C ILE A 89 -2.42 10.53 10.65
N THR A 90 -1.40 10.58 11.51
CA THR A 90 -1.45 9.93 12.84
C THR A 90 -2.50 10.56 13.73
N VAL A 91 -2.59 11.89 13.76
CA VAL A 91 -3.66 12.59 14.51
C VAL A 91 -5.02 12.24 13.94
N LEU A 92 -5.17 12.22 12.60
CA LEU A 92 -6.41 11.81 11.96
C LEU A 92 -6.81 10.36 12.33
N PHE A 93 -5.83 9.44 12.37
CA PHE A 93 -6.07 8.07 12.84
C PHE A 93 -6.61 8.05 14.29
N VAL A 94 -5.96 8.77 15.20
CA VAL A 94 -6.38 8.83 16.61
C VAL A 94 -7.80 9.39 16.73
N VAL A 95 -8.10 10.48 16.02
CA VAL A 95 -9.44 11.09 16.05
C VAL A 95 -10.49 10.14 15.47
N ASP A 96 -10.24 9.55 14.30
CA ASP A 96 -11.20 8.65 13.66
C ASP A 96 -11.41 7.37 14.50
N PHE A 97 -10.32 6.76 14.97
CA PHE A 97 -10.36 5.47 15.68
C PHE A 97 -11.01 5.57 17.06
N PHE A 98 -10.77 6.67 17.82
CA PHE A 98 -11.28 6.78 19.19
C PHE A 98 -12.57 7.57 19.31
N TRP A 99 -12.84 8.55 18.44
CA TRP A 99 -13.99 9.45 18.60
C TRP A 99 -15.05 9.33 17.50
N ILE A 100 -14.69 8.94 16.27
CA ILE A 100 -15.65 8.90 15.15
C ILE A 100 -16.14 7.47 14.93
N SER A 101 -15.27 6.56 14.56
CA SER A 101 -15.64 5.20 14.17
C SER A 101 -15.67 4.21 15.34
N GLY A 102 -14.89 4.46 16.37
CA GLY A 102 -14.69 3.53 17.48
C GLY A 102 -13.87 2.28 17.11
N PRO A 103 -13.40 1.48 18.12
CA PRO A 103 -12.57 0.29 17.86
C PRO A 103 -13.29 -0.85 17.11
N SER A 104 -14.62 -0.87 17.16
CA SER A 104 -15.46 -1.87 16.47
C SER A 104 -15.95 -1.41 15.10
N GLY A 105 -15.80 -0.13 14.76
CA GLY A 105 -16.15 0.43 13.46
C GLY A 105 -14.98 0.41 12.47
N PHE A 106 -15.29 0.57 11.17
CA PHE A 106 -14.28 0.77 10.16
C PHE A 106 -13.88 2.25 10.07
N SER A 107 -12.61 2.57 10.30
CA SER A 107 -12.06 3.92 10.24
C SER A 107 -11.99 4.46 8.80
N SER A 108 -13.16 4.66 8.17
CA SER A 108 -13.30 4.97 6.75
C SER A 108 -12.62 6.30 6.39
N ILE A 109 -12.73 7.33 7.23
CA ILE A 109 -12.15 8.66 6.98
C ILE A 109 -10.63 8.57 6.96
N PHE A 110 -10.03 8.00 8.01
CA PHE A 110 -8.59 7.82 8.10
C PHE A 110 -8.05 7.00 6.92
N VAL A 111 -8.67 5.84 6.64
CA VAL A 111 -8.18 4.92 5.60
C VAL A 111 -8.31 5.55 4.21
N SER A 112 -9.38 6.29 3.94
CA SER A 112 -9.58 6.99 2.66
C SER A 112 -8.57 8.11 2.46
N VAL A 113 -8.38 8.99 3.46
CA VAL A 113 -7.42 10.10 3.37
C VAL A 113 -5.99 9.57 3.24
N ARG A 114 -5.61 8.58 4.05
CA ARG A 114 -4.32 7.90 3.95
C ARG A 114 -4.09 7.33 2.54
N THR A 115 -5.08 6.64 1.99
CA THR A 115 -4.99 6.01 0.67
C THR A 115 -4.84 7.06 -0.42
N PHE A 116 -5.62 8.14 -0.36
CA PHE A 116 -5.49 9.28 -1.27
C PHE A 116 -4.08 9.88 -1.24
N VAL A 117 -3.52 10.10 -0.05
CA VAL A 117 -2.15 10.62 0.11
C VAL A 117 -1.13 9.69 -0.53
N LEU A 118 -1.26 8.37 -0.38
CA LEU A 118 -0.37 7.40 -1.02
C LEU A 118 -0.50 7.39 -2.55
N ILE A 119 -1.71 7.59 -3.09
CA ILE A 119 -1.93 7.77 -4.54
C ILE A 119 -1.17 9.02 -5.03
N VAL A 120 -1.29 10.14 -4.32
CA VAL A 120 -0.56 11.38 -4.66
C VAL A 120 0.95 11.15 -4.64
N TYR A 121 1.49 10.42 -3.65
CA TYR A 121 2.92 10.08 -3.63
C TYR A 121 3.33 9.26 -4.86
N GLY A 122 2.51 8.29 -5.27
CA GLY A 122 2.74 7.49 -6.47
C GLY A 122 2.78 8.35 -7.75
N ILE A 123 1.83 9.29 -7.89
CA ILE A 123 1.79 10.24 -9.02
C ILE A 123 3.06 11.11 -9.03
N LEU A 124 3.46 11.66 -7.89
CA LEU A 124 4.67 12.49 -7.78
C LEU A 124 5.92 11.72 -8.18
N PHE A 125 6.00 10.43 -7.84
CA PHE A 125 7.09 9.58 -8.27
C PHE A 125 7.09 9.35 -9.78
N PHE A 126 5.95 9.04 -10.40
CA PHE A 126 5.86 8.91 -11.85
C PHE A 126 6.23 10.21 -12.58
N MET A 127 5.72 11.35 -12.09
CA MET A 127 6.10 12.67 -12.63
C MET A 127 7.60 12.94 -12.51
N GLN A 128 8.24 12.50 -11.43
CA GLN A 128 9.68 12.61 -11.26
C GLN A 128 10.42 11.77 -12.31
N LEU A 129 10.01 10.52 -12.56
CA LEU A 129 10.65 9.66 -13.55
C LEU A 129 10.55 10.21 -14.97
N VAL A 130 9.37 10.74 -15.35
CA VAL A 130 9.17 11.33 -16.69
C VAL A 130 9.99 12.61 -16.89
N ARG A 131 10.25 13.36 -15.82
CA ARG A 131 11.00 14.63 -15.87
C ARG A 131 12.50 14.49 -15.58
N ASP A 132 12.99 13.26 -15.43
CA ASP A 132 14.39 13.01 -15.07
C ASP A 132 15.28 13.00 -16.33
N ASN A 133 15.87 14.14 -16.63
CA ASN A 133 16.77 14.31 -17.77
C ASN A 133 17.95 13.32 -17.75
N THR A 134 18.41 12.91 -16.55
CA THR A 134 19.53 11.95 -16.45
C THR A 134 19.16 10.56 -16.98
N LEU A 135 17.89 10.17 -16.91
CA LEU A 135 17.40 8.93 -17.51
C LEU A 135 17.37 9.03 -19.03
N ILE A 136 16.95 10.19 -19.55
CA ILE A 136 16.89 10.48 -21.00
C ILE A 136 18.30 10.48 -21.58
N GLU A 137 19.20 11.24 -20.99
CA GLU A 137 20.61 11.38 -21.45
C GLU A 137 21.36 10.05 -21.45
N ARG A 138 21.09 9.19 -20.48
CA ARG A 138 21.72 7.86 -20.38
C ARG A 138 20.99 6.77 -21.13
N SER A 139 19.93 7.09 -21.88
CA SER A 139 19.06 6.13 -22.57
C SER A 139 18.55 4.99 -21.66
N ILE A 140 18.30 5.30 -20.36
CA ILE A 140 17.81 4.34 -19.39
C ILE A 140 16.28 4.22 -19.50
N TYR A 141 15.80 3.04 -19.83
CA TYR A 141 14.36 2.78 -19.85
C TYR A 141 13.77 2.80 -18.43
N ILE A 142 12.69 3.56 -18.21
CA ILE A 142 11.99 3.65 -16.92
C ILE A 142 11.62 2.25 -16.40
N THR A 143 11.26 1.33 -17.30
CA THR A 143 10.93 -0.06 -16.97
C THR A 143 12.12 -0.91 -16.53
N SER A 144 13.36 -0.42 -16.63
CA SER A 144 14.54 -1.09 -16.06
C SER A 144 14.74 -0.78 -14.57
N ILE A 145 14.07 0.24 -14.04
CA ILE A 145 14.19 0.73 -12.66
C ILE A 145 13.28 -0.11 -11.75
N PRO A 146 13.80 -0.81 -10.73
CA PRO A 146 12.98 -1.63 -9.82
C PRO A 146 11.90 -0.82 -9.09
N GLU A 147 12.22 0.39 -8.66
CA GLU A 147 11.32 1.28 -7.92
C GLU A 147 10.09 1.69 -8.75
N PHE A 148 10.22 1.72 -10.08
CA PHE A 148 9.07 1.93 -10.98
C PHE A 148 8.02 0.84 -10.79
N TRP A 149 8.44 -0.43 -10.75
CA TRP A 149 7.55 -1.57 -10.58
C TRP A 149 6.93 -1.61 -9.19
N PHE A 150 7.72 -1.33 -8.15
CA PHE A 150 7.19 -1.24 -6.78
C PHE A 150 6.14 -0.13 -6.65
N ASN A 151 6.44 1.07 -7.16
CA ASN A 151 5.48 2.15 -7.16
C ASN A 151 4.21 1.82 -7.98
N SER A 152 4.36 1.18 -9.14
CA SER A 152 3.22 0.78 -9.99
C SER A 152 2.28 -0.19 -9.26
N GLY A 153 2.84 -1.18 -8.56
CA GLY A 153 2.04 -2.12 -7.76
C GLY A 153 1.31 -1.44 -6.60
N ILE A 154 2.00 -0.57 -5.85
CA ILE A 154 1.39 0.22 -4.77
C ILE A 154 0.27 1.11 -5.34
N PHE A 155 0.54 1.83 -6.43
CA PHE A 155 -0.39 2.77 -7.04
C PHE A 155 -1.68 2.09 -7.48
N VAL A 156 -1.58 0.99 -8.25
CA VAL A 156 -2.76 0.23 -8.71
C VAL A 156 -3.57 -0.29 -7.52
N TYR A 157 -2.89 -0.86 -6.52
CA TYR A 157 -3.55 -1.36 -5.32
C TYR A 157 -4.30 -0.27 -4.56
N GLN A 158 -3.67 0.89 -4.34
CA GLN A 158 -4.30 2.00 -3.64
C GLN A 158 -5.48 2.60 -4.44
N CYS A 159 -5.35 2.74 -5.77
CA CYS A 159 -6.44 3.25 -6.61
C CYS A 159 -7.68 2.34 -6.56
N CYS A 160 -7.50 1.02 -6.71
CA CYS A 160 -8.62 0.08 -6.69
C CYS A 160 -9.31 0.00 -5.33
N ASN A 161 -8.54 0.11 -4.22
CA ASN A 161 -9.12 0.05 -2.88
C ASN A 161 -9.65 1.41 -2.39
N PHE A 162 -9.28 2.52 -3.01
CA PHE A 162 -9.73 3.84 -2.57
C PHE A 162 -11.25 3.98 -2.57
N ILE A 163 -11.92 3.52 -3.63
CA ILE A 163 -13.38 3.56 -3.74
C ILE A 163 -14.02 2.70 -2.65
N LEU A 164 -13.49 1.50 -2.42
CA LEU A 164 -13.96 0.61 -1.36
C LEU A 164 -13.86 1.26 0.01
N TYR A 165 -12.72 1.85 0.35
CA TYR A 165 -12.50 2.48 1.65
C TYR A 165 -13.35 3.72 1.86
N LEU A 166 -13.53 4.52 0.81
CA LEU A 166 -14.36 5.74 0.86
C LEU A 166 -15.83 5.40 1.09
N SER A 167 -16.32 4.34 0.44
CA SER A 167 -17.73 3.95 0.47
C SER A 167 -18.07 2.88 1.52
N PHE A 168 -17.09 2.36 2.27
CA PHE A 168 -17.26 1.21 3.14
C PHE A 168 -18.40 1.39 4.15
N ASN A 169 -18.40 2.47 4.91
CA ASN A 169 -19.45 2.72 5.91
C ASN A 169 -20.81 3.00 5.26
N PHE A 170 -20.82 3.66 4.08
CA PHE A 170 -22.06 3.89 3.34
C PHE A 170 -22.67 2.58 2.82
N LEU A 171 -21.83 1.65 2.35
CA LEU A 171 -22.29 0.37 1.79
C LEU A 171 -22.74 -0.63 2.85
N LEU A 172 -22.31 -0.46 4.11
CA LEU A 172 -22.60 -1.40 5.19
C LEU A 172 -23.46 -0.80 6.31
N ASN A 173 -23.90 0.46 6.20
CA ASN A 173 -24.84 1.07 7.15
C ASN A 173 -26.26 0.57 6.89
N ASP A 174 -27.00 0.37 8.00
CA ASP A 174 -28.45 0.17 8.09
C ASP A 174 -29.05 -0.81 7.05
N GLU A 175 -29.00 -2.12 7.34
CA GLU A 175 -29.66 -3.18 6.58
C GLU A 175 -29.53 -3.03 5.05
N PRO A 176 -28.33 -3.21 4.50
CA PRO A 176 -28.09 -2.96 3.08
C PRO A 176 -28.92 -3.93 2.23
N GLY A 177 -29.68 -3.39 1.28
CA GLY A 177 -30.41 -4.19 0.30
C GLY A 177 -29.48 -5.08 -0.54
N PRO A 178 -30.03 -6.10 -1.22
CA PRO A 178 -29.25 -7.08 -1.97
C PRO A 178 -28.34 -6.43 -3.06
N GLU A 179 -28.76 -5.32 -3.64
CA GLU A 179 -27.98 -4.58 -4.63
C GLU A 179 -26.73 -3.96 -4.02
N ILE A 180 -26.84 -3.39 -2.82
CA ILE A 180 -25.71 -2.79 -2.09
C ILE A 180 -24.70 -3.87 -1.67
N ILE A 181 -25.20 -5.03 -1.22
CA ILE A 181 -24.35 -6.17 -0.89
C ILE A 181 -23.58 -6.67 -2.13
N ASN A 182 -24.24 -6.73 -3.29
CA ASN A 182 -23.59 -7.13 -4.53
C ASN A 182 -22.53 -6.10 -4.97
N LEU A 183 -22.82 -4.82 -4.87
CA LEU A 183 -21.87 -3.75 -5.17
C LEU A 183 -20.62 -3.84 -4.25
N PHE A 184 -20.84 -4.08 -2.96
CA PHE A 184 -19.75 -4.28 -2.00
C PHE A 184 -18.89 -5.49 -2.37
N ARG A 185 -19.49 -6.62 -2.74
CA ARG A 185 -18.76 -7.84 -3.17
C ARG A 185 -17.93 -7.60 -4.43
N ILE A 186 -18.50 -6.89 -5.42
CA ILE A 186 -17.79 -6.54 -6.65
C ILE A 186 -16.58 -5.65 -6.32
N THR A 187 -16.78 -4.60 -5.52
CA THR A 187 -15.71 -3.67 -5.15
C THR A 187 -14.61 -4.37 -4.33
N GLN A 188 -14.99 -5.27 -3.44
CA GLN A 188 -14.05 -6.12 -2.69
C GLN A 188 -13.27 -7.07 -3.64
N GLY A 189 -13.95 -7.64 -4.63
CA GLY A 189 -13.33 -8.46 -5.67
C GLY A 189 -12.28 -7.71 -6.47
N LEU A 190 -12.55 -6.45 -6.84
CA LEU A 190 -11.57 -5.58 -7.50
C LEU A 190 -10.33 -5.34 -6.62
N GLY A 191 -10.51 -5.15 -5.31
CA GLY A 191 -9.40 -5.03 -4.36
C GLY A 191 -8.53 -6.29 -4.32
N TRP A 192 -9.13 -7.48 -4.41
CA TRP A 192 -8.38 -8.74 -4.47
C TRP A 192 -7.57 -8.88 -5.76
N ILE A 193 -8.19 -8.55 -6.90
CA ILE A 193 -7.49 -8.55 -8.20
C ILE A 193 -6.31 -7.57 -8.16
N ALA A 194 -6.52 -6.37 -7.62
CA ALA A 194 -5.45 -5.38 -7.45
C ALA A 194 -4.31 -5.89 -6.57
N GLY A 195 -4.61 -6.65 -5.51
CA GLY A 195 -3.60 -7.29 -4.67
C GLY A 195 -2.78 -8.34 -5.43
N ILE A 196 -3.42 -9.16 -6.29
CA ILE A 196 -2.71 -10.12 -7.15
C ILE A 196 -1.79 -9.38 -8.14
N ILE A 197 -2.30 -8.32 -8.77
CA ILE A 197 -1.52 -7.47 -9.69
C ILE A 197 -0.31 -6.88 -8.95
N GLN A 198 -0.51 -6.36 -7.73
CA GLN A 198 0.58 -5.82 -6.92
C GLN A 198 1.69 -6.86 -6.68
N VAL A 199 1.34 -8.09 -6.32
CA VAL A 199 2.29 -9.18 -6.09
C VAL A 199 3.09 -9.50 -7.36
N ILE A 200 2.42 -9.61 -8.52
CA ILE A 200 3.07 -9.86 -9.81
C ILE A 200 4.04 -8.73 -10.16
N VAL A 201 3.59 -7.49 -10.03
CA VAL A 201 4.38 -6.29 -10.34
C VAL A 201 5.58 -6.17 -9.40
N PHE A 202 5.44 -6.49 -8.12
CA PHE A 202 6.55 -6.55 -7.16
C PHE A 202 7.57 -7.62 -7.53
N TYR A 203 7.12 -8.79 -7.97
CA TYR A 203 8.01 -9.84 -8.46
C TYR A 203 8.81 -9.40 -9.69
N ILE A 204 8.18 -8.68 -10.63
CA ILE A 204 8.89 -8.08 -11.77
C ILE A 204 9.96 -7.09 -11.27
N GLY A 205 9.66 -6.23 -10.30
CA GLY A 205 10.62 -5.32 -9.68
C GLY A 205 11.82 -6.08 -9.08
N LEU A 206 11.58 -7.19 -8.39
CA LEU A 206 12.62 -8.06 -7.86
C LEU A 206 13.52 -8.64 -8.97
N LEU A 207 12.94 -9.10 -10.09
CA LEU A 207 13.70 -9.59 -11.23
C LEU A 207 14.60 -8.51 -11.85
N LYS A 208 14.16 -7.24 -11.83
CA LYS A 208 14.99 -6.12 -12.31
C LYS A 208 16.20 -5.87 -11.40
N ILE A 209 16.05 -5.99 -10.07
CA ILE A 209 17.18 -5.92 -9.12
C ILE A 209 18.20 -7.02 -9.43
N LYS A 210 17.73 -8.24 -9.63
CA LYS A 210 18.61 -9.38 -9.94
C LYS A 210 19.41 -9.17 -11.23
N ARG A 211 18.76 -8.69 -12.31
CA ARG A 211 19.43 -8.45 -13.60
C ARG A 211 20.43 -7.30 -13.55
N ALA A 212 20.22 -6.29 -12.72
CA ALA A 212 21.14 -5.18 -12.60
C ALA A 212 22.45 -5.53 -11.86
N ARG A 213 22.48 -6.71 -11.20
CA ARG A 213 23.63 -7.16 -10.39
C ARG A 213 24.28 -8.46 -10.89
N SER A 214 23.71 -9.10 -11.91
CA SER A 214 24.32 -10.21 -12.65
C SER A 214 25.15 -9.66 -13.81
#